data_e3768e3e838c684e38771fb37dbb54a6
#
_entry.id   e3768e3e838c684e38771fb37dbb54a6
#
_cell.length_a   1.000
_cell.length_b   1.000
_cell.length_c   1.000
_cell.angle_alpha   90.00
_cell.angle_beta   90.00
_cell.angle_gamma   90.00
#
_symmetry.space_group_name_H-M   'P 1'
#
loop_
_entity.id
_entity.type
_entity.pdbx_description
1 polymer ?
#
loop_
_entity_poly.entity_id
_entity_poly.type
_entity_poly.pdbx_seq_one_letter_code
_entity_poly.pdbx_strand_id
1 'polypeptide(L)'
;PDGSIHAETAWGNPVVTKKMIQAVKKAGFNAIRIPIRWQCHITNAQAMSIDKAWIARIKEVVGWCLDNDLKVIINVHHEKWLESRPTYQYKEENCQKLALLWMNIASEFANYDSRLAFAGTNEVHIRDNWGKPTAENLEVQNAYNQIFVDMVRATGGNNAKRHLILQTYVCNPWFGIENGGFIIPKDAEGNGNNYMSVEFHYYQPWSYAGDCTYDYWGDAYKDAGKTPADNEK
;
A
#
# COMPACT_ATOMS: atom_id res chain seq x y z
N PRO A 1 14.23 18.05 3.15
CA PRO A 1 14.14 17.39 4.43
C PRO A 1 12.76 16.86 4.61
N ASP A 2 12.76 15.66 4.99
CA ASP A 2 11.60 14.90 5.14
C ASP A 2 11.06 14.88 6.51
N GLY A 3 11.63 15.61 7.42
CA GLY A 3 11.27 15.73 8.80
C GLY A 3 9.83 16.16 9.05
N SER A 4 9.24 16.83 8.09
CA SER A 4 7.86 17.32 8.20
C SER A 4 6.78 16.25 8.03
N ILE A 5 7.14 15.06 7.53
CA ILE A 5 6.15 14.00 7.26
C ILE A 5 6.16 12.93 8.37
N HIS A 6 6.44 13.33 9.60
CA HIS A 6 6.45 12.42 10.74
C HIS A 6 5.09 12.24 11.40
N ALA A 7 4.29 13.29 11.38
CA ALA A 7 3.01 13.33 12.08
C ALA A 7 1.83 13.12 11.11
N GLU A 8 0.72 12.65 11.63
CA GLU A 8 -0.55 12.52 10.91
C GLU A 8 -0.99 13.82 10.21
N THR A 9 -0.53 14.97 10.71
CA THR A 9 -0.93 16.31 10.25
C THR A 9 0.02 16.92 9.23
N ALA A 10 1.08 16.23 8.85
CA ALA A 10 2.16 16.80 8.02
C ALA A 10 1.70 17.29 6.63
N TRP A 11 0.59 16.77 6.12
CA TRP A 11 -0.02 17.17 4.84
C TRP A 11 -1.15 18.18 5.02
N GLY A 12 -1.24 18.82 6.17
CA GLY A 12 -2.34 19.74 6.48
C GLY A 12 -3.63 19.07 6.96
N ASN A 13 -3.61 17.75 7.09
CA ASN A 13 -4.77 17.01 7.60
C ASN A 13 -4.89 17.19 9.12
N PRO A 14 -6.11 17.18 9.67
CA PRO A 14 -6.31 17.12 11.12
C PRO A 14 -5.88 15.75 11.66
N VAL A 15 -5.57 15.71 12.96
CA VAL A 15 -5.37 14.43 13.67
C VAL A 15 -6.62 13.57 13.54
N VAL A 16 -6.45 12.29 13.16
CA VAL A 16 -7.57 11.36 13.01
C VAL A 16 -8.27 11.17 14.36
N THR A 17 -9.59 11.25 14.35
CA THR A 17 -10.41 11.08 15.54
C THR A 17 -11.44 9.96 15.35
N LYS A 18 -11.90 9.39 16.46
CA LYS A 18 -13.00 8.40 16.44
C LYS A 18 -14.27 8.94 15.75
N LYS A 19 -14.54 10.24 15.89
CA LYS A 19 -15.68 10.88 15.21
C LYS A 19 -15.54 10.89 13.69
N MET A 20 -14.32 11.07 13.17
CA MET A 20 -14.06 10.98 11.72
C MET A 20 -14.34 9.57 11.20
N ILE A 21 -13.86 8.54 11.91
CA ILE A 21 -14.13 7.14 11.55
C ILE A 21 -15.63 6.84 11.57
N GLN A 22 -16.36 7.33 12.58
CA GLN A 22 -17.82 7.20 12.65
C GLN A 22 -18.52 7.92 11.48
N ALA A 23 -18.01 9.07 11.06
CA ALA A 23 -18.54 9.79 9.90
C ALA A 23 -18.34 9.00 8.59
N VAL A 24 -17.17 8.37 8.41
CA VAL A 24 -16.90 7.47 7.27
C VAL A 24 -17.88 6.30 7.25
N LYS A 25 -18.10 5.64 8.39
CA LYS A 25 -19.10 4.55 8.49
C LYS A 25 -20.51 5.04 8.18
N LYS A 26 -20.91 6.20 8.75
CA LYS A 26 -22.22 6.80 8.52
C LYS A 26 -22.45 7.18 7.05
N ALA A 27 -21.38 7.55 6.34
CA ALA A 27 -21.42 7.83 4.89
C ALA A 27 -21.60 6.57 4.02
N GLY A 28 -21.69 5.37 4.63
CA GLY A 28 -21.97 4.11 3.94
C GLY A 28 -20.74 3.30 3.55
N PHE A 29 -19.53 3.76 3.89
CA PHE A 29 -18.33 2.98 3.65
C PHE A 29 -18.26 1.74 4.56
N ASN A 30 -17.74 0.65 4.04
CA ASN A 30 -17.54 -0.63 4.76
C ASN A 30 -16.08 -1.03 4.89
N ALA A 31 -15.18 -0.28 4.28
CA ALA A 31 -13.73 -0.46 4.37
C ALA A 31 -13.01 0.89 4.37
N ILE A 32 -11.81 0.90 4.95
CA ILE A 32 -10.93 2.06 4.98
C ILE A 32 -9.48 1.61 4.76
N ARG A 33 -8.74 2.32 3.94
CA ARG A 33 -7.30 2.16 3.78
C ARG A 33 -6.60 3.27 4.55
N ILE A 34 -5.64 2.88 5.39
CA ILE A 34 -4.85 3.78 6.21
C ILE A 34 -3.41 3.73 5.68
N PRO A 35 -2.98 4.71 4.87
CA PRO A 35 -1.60 4.82 4.43
C PRO A 35 -0.68 5.11 5.63
N ILE A 36 0.37 4.30 5.81
CA ILE A 36 1.26 4.44 6.97
C ILE A 36 2.70 4.54 6.50
N ARG A 37 3.36 5.61 6.92
CA ARG A 37 4.79 5.81 6.73
C ARG A 37 5.54 5.36 7.98
N TRP A 38 6.48 4.45 7.81
CA TRP A 38 7.21 3.82 8.91
C TRP A 38 8.62 4.37 9.11
N GLN A 39 9.32 4.74 8.02
CA GLN A 39 10.75 5.09 8.08
C GLN A 39 11.07 6.21 9.08
N CYS A 40 10.14 7.14 9.29
CA CYS A 40 10.34 8.24 10.22
C CYS A 40 10.18 7.84 11.69
N HIS A 41 9.68 6.63 11.93
CA HIS A 41 9.43 6.06 13.25
C HIS A 41 10.27 4.82 13.53
N ILE A 42 11.32 4.58 12.73
CA ILE A 42 12.30 3.52 12.96
C ILE A 42 13.29 3.96 14.04
N THR A 43 13.34 3.26 15.14
CA THR A 43 14.23 3.51 16.28
C THR A 43 15.54 2.75 16.22
N ASN A 44 15.57 1.65 15.47
CA ASN A 44 16.76 0.85 15.20
C ASN A 44 16.75 0.42 13.73
N ALA A 45 17.66 0.96 12.93
CA ALA A 45 17.72 0.71 11.49
C ALA A 45 18.14 -0.73 11.13
N GLN A 46 18.99 -1.38 11.94
CA GLN A 46 19.44 -2.76 11.69
C GLN A 46 18.31 -3.77 11.92
N ALA A 47 17.47 -3.53 12.92
CA ALA A 47 16.35 -4.41 13.25
C ALA A 47 15.02 -3.92 12.65
N MET A 48 14.99 -2.77 12.00
CA MET A 48 13.78 -2.06 11.56
C MET A 48 12.72 -1.94 12.66
N SER A 49 13.19 -1.73 13.91
CA SER A 49 12.32 -1.61 15.08
C SER A 49 11.53 -0.31 15.02
N ILE A 50 10.24 -0.38 15.29
CA ILE A 50 9.32 0.74 15.19
C ILE A 50 9.09 1.37 16.58
N ASP A 51 8.94 2.68 16.63
CA ASP A 51 8.56 3.41 17.83
C ASP A 51 7.25 2.85 18.41
N LYS A 52 7.28 2.53 19.70
CA LYS A 52 6.12 1.96 20.41
C LYS A 52 4.93 2.93 20.48
N ALA A 53 5.18 4.23 20.59
CA ALA A 53 4.12 5.23 20.61
C ALA A 53 3.42 5.31 19.25
N TRP A 54 4.19 5.22 18.14
CA TRP A 54 3.63 5.16 16.80
C TRP A 54 2.78 3.91 16.58
N ILE A 55 3.29 2.73 16.97
CA ILE A 55 2.51 1.48 16.93
C ILE A 55 1.22 1.60 17.75
N ALA A 56 1.30 2.15 18.97
CA ALA A 56 0.12 2.34 19.81
C ALA A 56 -0.91 3.24 19.13
N ARG A 57 -0.45 4.32 18.48
CA ARG A 57 -1.34 5.23 17.73
C ARG A 57 -2.01 4.54 16.54
N ILE A 58 -1.27 3.75 15.77
CA ILE A 58 -1.86 3.00 14.65
C ILE A 58 -2.90 2.00 15.17
N LYS A 59 -2.58 1.26 16.25
CA LYS A 59 -3.52 0.32 16.89
C LYS A 59 -4.79 1.01 17.37
N GLU A 60 -4.68 2.22 17.92
CA GLU A 60 -5.82 3.02 18.34
C GLU A 60 -6.76 3.34 17.17
N VAL A 61 -6.21 3.85 16.06
CA VAL A 61 -7.00 4.20 14.86
C VAL A 61 -7.60 2.94 14.22
N VAL A 62 -6.83 1.86 14.08
CA VAL A 62 -7.32 0.57 13.58
C VAL A 62 -8.44 0.05 14.50
N GLY A 63 -8.26 0.13 15.82
CA GLY A 63 -9.29 -0.24 16.78
C GLY A 63 -10.60 0.52 16.59
N TRP A 64 -10.55 1.84 16.41
CA TRP A 64 -11.75 2.64 16.12
C TRP A 64 -12.45 2.20 14.84
N CYS A 65 -11.70 1.81 13.82
CA CYS A 65 -12.28 1.31 12.57
C CYS A 65 -13.00 -0.03 12.78
N LEU A 66 -12.35 -0.97 13.45
CA LEU A 66 -12.91 -2.31 13.74
C LEU A 66 -14.13 -2.21 14.67
N ASP A 67 -14.10 -1.33 15.67
CA ASP A 67 -15.23 -1.06 16.59
C ASP A 67 -16.46 -0.52 15.84
N ASN A 68 -16.25 0.15 14.71
CA ASN A 68 -17.32 0.65 13.83
C ASN A 68 -17.62 -0.30 12.67
N ASP A 69 -17.23 -1.56 12.77
CA ASP A 69 -17.46 -2.58 11.74
C ASP A 69 -16.97 -2.15 10.34
N LEU A 70 -15.77 -1.58 10.27
CA LEU A 70 -15.05 -1.30 9.03
C LEU A 70 -13.98 -2.37 8.82
N LYS A 71 -13.81 -2.82 7.60
CA LYS A 71 -12.59 -3.53 7.17
C LYS A 71 -11.46 -2.52 7.03
N VAL A 72 -10.25 -2.93 7.41
CA VAL A 72 -9.10 -2.03 7.45
C VAL A 72 -7.97 -2.58 6.60
N ILE A 73 -7.35 -1.72 5.81
CA ILE A 73 -6.12 -2.02 5.09
C ILE A 73 -5.03 -1.09 5.64
N ILE A 74 -3.94 -1.65 6.12
CA ILE A 74 -2.71 -0.91 6.43
C ILE A 74 -1.61 -1.30 5.45
N ASN A 75 -0.69 -0.36 5.15
CA ASN A 75 0.36 -0.60 4.16
C ASN A 75 1.72 -0.03 4.59
N VAL A 76 2.71 -0.26 3.75
CA VAL A 76 4.00 0.45 3.76
C VAL A 76 3.93 1.55 2.69
N HIS A 77 3.89 2.84 3.13
CA HIS A 77 3.59 3.97 2.27
C HIS A 77 4.70 5.02 2.26
N HIS A 78 5.13 5.43 1.08
CA HIS A 78 6.16 6.47 0.87
C HIS A 78 7.50 6.22 1.59
N GLU A 79 7.92 4.96 1.63
CA GLU A 79 9.26 4.58 2.10
C GLU A 79 10.29 4.86 1.01
N LYS A 80 10.97 5.99 1.07
CA LYS A 80 11.89 6.45 0.00
C LYS A 80 13.00 5.47 -0.34
N TRP A 81 13.48 4.72 0.66
CA TRP A 81 14.50 3.70 0.46
C TRP A 81 14.00 2.53 -0.39
N LEU A 82 12.69 2.26 -0.36
CA LEU A 82 12.02 1.19 -1.08
C LEU A 82 11.43 1.67 -2.41
N GLU A 83 10.56 2.69 -2.35
CA GLU A 83 9.73 3.10 -3.47
C GLU A 83 10.52 3.64 -4.66
N SER A 84 11.64 4.31 -4.42
CA SER A 84 12.38 5.01 -5.50
C SER A 84 13.60 4.25 -6.02
N ARG A 85 13.75 2.98 -5.66
CA ARG A 85 14.97 2.21 -5.95
C ARG A 85 14.72 0.73 -6.31
N PRO A 86 13.76 0.41 -7.20
CA PRO A 86 13.51 -0.97 -7.60
C PRO A 86 14.54 -1.46 -8.65
N THR A 87 15.80 -1.56 -8.25
CA THR A 87 16.91 -2.00 -9.10
C THR A 87 17.73 -3.08 -8.41
N TYR A 88 18.47 -3.90 -9.18
CA TYR A 88 19.31 -4.96 -8.64
C TYR A 88 20.35 -4.44 -7.65
N GLN A 89 20.84 -3.22 -7.86
CA GLN A 89 21.80 -2.57 -6.95
C GLN A 89 21.27 -2.49 -5.51
N TYR A 90 19.96 -2.28 -5.33
CA TYR A 90 19.35 -2.11 -4.01
C TYR A 90 18.46 -3.29 -3.60
N LYS A 91 18.24 -4.27 -4.47
CA LYS A 91 17.31 -5.38 -4.27
C LYS A 91 17.56 -6.11 -2.96
N GLU A 92 18.79 -6.54 -2.72
CA GLU A 92 19.14 -7.32 -1.53
C GLU A 92 18.91 -6.51 -0.23
N GLU A 93 19.47 -5.30 -0.17
CA GLU A 93 19.31 -4.42 0.99
C GLU A 93 17.84 -4.09 1.26
N ASN A 94 17.08 -3.75 0.21
CA ASN A 94 15.67 -3.39 0.34
C ASN A 94 14.81 -4.60 0.74
N CYS A 95 15.08 -5.79 0.20
CA CYS A 95 14.41 -7.02 0.60
C CYS A 95 14.65 -7.34 2.07
N GLN A 96 15.89 -7.21 2.56
CA GLN A 96 16.21 -7.43 3.98
C GLN A 96 15.49 -6.44 4.89
N LYS A 97 15.50 -5.15 4.55
CA LYS A 97 14.78 -4.11 5.32
C LYS A 97 13.27 -4.35 5.31
N LEU A 98 12.71 -4.68 4.16
CA LEU A 98 11.28 -4.94 4.01
C LEU A 98 10.85 -6.18 4.80
N ALA A 99 11.68 -7.23 4.78
CA ALA A 99 11.47 -8.42 5.59
C ALA A 99 11.36 -8.10 7.09
N LEU A 100 12.35 -7.39 7.62
CA LEU A 100 12.38 -6.99 9.02
C LEU A 100 11.21 -6.05 9.38
N LEU A 101 10.90 -5.10 8.51
CA LEU A 101 9.78 -4.19 8.72
C LEU A 101 8.45 -4.94 8.79
N TRP A 102 8.18 -5.83 7.83
CA TRP A 102 6.94 -6.61 7.83
C TRP A 102 6.86 -7.62 8.98
N MET A 103 7.98 -8.22 9.39
CA MET A 103 8.01 -9.05 10.61
C MET A 103 7.60 -8.25 11.84
N ASN A 104 8.12 -7.04 12.00
CA ASN A 104 7.77 -6.17 13.13
C ASN A 104 6.28 -5.74 13.06
N ILE A 105 5.82 -5.25 11.91
CA ILE A 105 4.42 -4.85 11.73
C ILE A 105 3.49 -6.04 11.97
N ALA A 106 3.70 -7.15 11.28
CA ALA A 106 2.81 -8.30 11.34
C ALA A 106 2.74 -8.91 12.74
N SER A 107 3.85 -8.96 13.48
CA SER A 107 3.88 -9.44 14.86
C SER A 107 2.99 -8.60 15.78
N GLU A 108 2.99 -7.28 15.62
CA GLU A 108 2.18 -6.36 16.41
C GLU A 108 0.67 -6.53 16.19
N PHE A 109 0.27 -7.04 15.02
CA PHE A 109 -1.13 -7.22 14.63
C PHE A 109 -1.53 -8.70 14.48
N ALA A 110 -0.71 -9.65 14.95
CA ALA A 110 -0.93 -11.10 14.76
C ALA A 110 -2.28 -11.59 15.31
N ASN A 111 -2.80 -10.97 16.37
CA ASN A 111 -4.06 -11.34 17.01
C ASN A 111 -5.29 -10.61 16.47
N TYR A 112 -5.12 -9.67 15.53
CA TYR A 112 -6.24 -8.99 14.90
C TYR A 112 -6.98 -9.93 13.94
N ASP A 113 -8.31 -9.83 13.90
CA ASP A 113 -9.14 -10.71 13.07
C ASP A 113 -9.01 -10.44 11.55
N SER A 114 -9.77 -11.16 10.75
CA SER A 114 -9.72 -11.11 9.28
C SER A 114 -10.23 -9.79 8.66
N ARG A 115 -10.79 -8.87 9.45
CA ARG A 115 -11.18 -7.54 8.99
C ARG A 115 -9.99 -6.60 8.78
N LEU A 116 -8.80 -6.95 9.31
CA LEU A 116 -7.56 -6.26 9.04
C LEU A 116 -6.79 -6.99 7.93
N ALA A 117 -6.50 -6.31 6.83
CA ALA A 117 -5.66 -6.76 5.73
C ALA A 117 -4.37 -5.93 5.66
N PHE A 118 -3.33 -6.50 5.05
CA PHE A 118 -2.05 -5.83 4.84
C PHE A 118 -1.78 -5.64 3.35
N ALA A 119 -1.27 -4.46 2.96
CA ALA A 119 -0.79 -4.18 1.62
C ALA A 119 0.73 -3.99 1.64
N GLY A 120 1.45 -4.76 0.82
CA GLY A 120 2.89 -4.98 0.96
C GLY A 120 3.76 -3.75 0.77
N THR A 121 3.43 -2.97 -0.24
CA THR A 121 4.13 -1.74 -0.62
C THR A 121 3.09 -0.67 -1.03
N ASN A 122 3.55 0.35 -1.78
CA ASN A 122 2.69 1.31 -2.44
C ASN A 122 3.12 1.42 -3.92
N GLU A 123 3.31 2.60 -4.44
CA GLU A 123 3.66 2.88 -5.83
C GLU A 123 5.18 2.81 -6.06
N VAL A 124 5.76 1.62 -6.02
CA VAL A 124 7.20 1.41 -6.28
C VAL A 124 7.54 1.78 -7.71
N HIS A 125 8.49 2.69 -7.88
CA HIS A 125 8.91 3.23 -9.18
C HIS A 125 10.39 3.67 -9.14
N ILE A 126 10.98 3.93 -10.28
CA ILE A 126 12.27 4.63 -10.34
C ILE A 126 12.05 6.11 -10.01
N ARG A 127 12.92 6.68 -9.19
CA ARG A 127 12.84 8.10 -8.80
C ARG A 127 12.52 8.99 -10.02
N ASP A 128 11.49 9.80 -9.88
CA ASP A 128 11.04 10.77 -10.88
C ASP A 128 10.64 10.15 -12.23
N ASN A 129 10.41 8.82 -12.27
CA ASN A 129 10.00 8.11 -13.47
C ASN A 129 8.81 7.17 -13.20
N TRP A 130 7.65 7.59 -13.59
CA TRP A 130 6.37 6.87 -13.48
C TRP A 130 6.01 6.09 -14.75
N GLY A 131 6.93 6.06 -15.72
CA GLY A 131 6.73 5.41 -17.00
C GLY A 131 6.95 3.91 -16.96
N LYS A 132 7.04 3.35 -18.17
CA LYS A 132 7.18 1.90 -18.38
C LYS A 132 8.39 1.32 -17.65
N PRO A 133 8.20 0.21 -16.87
CA PRO A 133 9.30 -0.45 -16.18
C PRO A 133 10.25 -1.19 -17.14
N THR A 134 11.46 -1.40 -16.67
CA THR A 134 12.38 -2.41 -17.23
C THR A 134 12.05 -3.79 -16.65
N ALA A 135 12.60 -4.85 -17.25
CA ALA A 135 12.51 -6.21 -16.69
C ALA A 135 13.08 -6.30 -15.26
N GLU A 136 14.18 -5.58 -15.01
CA GLU A 136 14.77 -5.44 -13.67
C GLU A 136 13.78 -4.88 -12.64
N ASN A 137 13.08 -3.80 -12.99
CA ASN A 137 12.15 -3.16 -12.07
C ASN A 137 10.97 -4.10 -11.71
N LEU A 138 10.47 -4.84 -12.70
CA LEU A 138 9.41 -5.83 -12.51
C LEU A 138 9.87 -6.99 -11.61
N GLU A 139 11.06 -7.51 -11.85
CA GLU A 139 11.64 -8.60 -11.03
C GLU A 139 11.83 -8.15 -9.58
N VAL A 140 12.31 -6.92 -9.36
CA VAL A 140 12.52 -6.39 -8.02
C VAL A 140 11.18 -6.18 -7.30
N GLN A 141 10.15 -5.65 -7.99
CA GLN A 141 8.80 -5.54 -7.40
C GLN A 141 8.22 -6.91 -7.03
N ASN A 142 8.40 -7.92 -7.88
CA ASN A 142 7.96 -9.29 -7.58
C ASN A 142 8.69 -9.88 -6.37
N ALA A 143 9.99 -9.58 -6.21
CA ALA A 143 10.75 -9.99 -5.03
C ALA A 143 10.22 -9.32 -3.75
N TYR A 144 9.85 -8.05 -3.80
CA TYR A 144 9.21 -7.36 -2.66
C TYR A 144 7.87 -8.02 -2.29
N ASN A 145 7.05 -8.35 -3.27
CA ASN A 145 5.79 -9.05 -3.03
C ASN A 145 6.00 -10.42 -2.37
N GLN A 146 6.99 -11.21 -2.84
CA GLN A 146 7.29 -12.51 -2.23
C GLN A 146 7.78 -12.37 -0.79
N ILE A 147 8.73 -11.47 -0.53
CA ILE A 147 9.26 -11.21 0.82
C ILE A 147 8.14 -10.77 1.77
N PHE A 148 7.24 -9.92 1.33
CA PHE A 148 6.09 -9.50 2.11
C PHE A 148 5.23 -10.68 2.54
N VAL A 149 4.86 -11.55 1.59
CA VAL A 149 4.05 -12.75 1.87
C VAL A 149 4.77 -13.65 2.87
N ASP A 150 6.03 -13.99 2.60
CA ASP A 150 6.83 -14.90 3.43
C ASP A 150 6.92 -14.40 4.87
N MET A 151 7.24 -13.13 5.04
CA MET A 151 7.46 -12.57 6.37
C MET A 151 6.16 -12.45 7.17
N VAL A 152 5.07 -12.03 6.55
CA VAL A 152 3.77 -11.99 7.24
C VAL A 152 3.34 -13.39 7.66
N ARG A 153 3.46 -14.39 6.79
CA ARG A 153 3.10 -15.79 7.11
C ARG A 153 3.97 -16.38 8.24
N ALA A 154 5.26 -16.06 8.23
CA ALA A 154 6.20 -16.51 9.26
C ALA A 154 5.83 -16.04 10.68
N THR A 155 5.09 -14.95 10.84
CA THR A 155 4.66 -14.48 12.16
C THR A 155 3.53 -15.31 12.78
N GLY A 156 2.88 -16.19 12.02
CA GLY A 156 1.86 -17.11 12.53
C GLY A 156 0.57 -16.44 13.02
N GLY A 157 -0.14 -17.09 13.95
CA GLY A 157 -1.41 -16.62 14.46
C GLY A 157 -2.43 -16.36 13.33
N ASN A 158 -3.21 -15.29 13.44
CA ASN A 158 -4.16 -14.91 12.38
C ASN A 158 -3.46 -14.49 11.08
N ASN A 159 -2.16 -14.19 11.12
CA ASN A 159 -1.40 -13.84 9.93
C ASN A 159 -1.16 -15.04 8.99
N ALA A 160 -1.29 -16.27 9.47
CA ALA A 160 -1.22 -17.46 8.64
C ALA A 160 -2.25 -17.44 7.48
N LYS A 161 -3.41 -16.80 7.70
CA LYS A 161 -4.51 -16.66 6.73
C LYS A 161 -4.98 -15.22 6.55
N ARG A 162 -4.19 -14.24 6.98
CA ARG A 162 -4.51 -12.82 6.77
C ARG A 162 -4.57 -12.51 5.28
N HIS A 163 -5.54 -11.70 4.89
CA HIS A 163 -5.61 -11.23 3.51
C HIS A 163 -4.47 -10.28 3.21
N LEU A 164 -3.69 -10.58 2.17
CA LEU A 164 -2.52 -9.82 1.72
C LEU A 164 -2.81 -9.18 0.37
N ILE A 165 -2.41 -7.93 0.23
CA ILE A 165 -2.66 -7.14 -0.97
C ILE A 165 -1.30 -6.84 -1.61
N LEU A 166 -1.15 -7.28 -2.85
CA LEU A 166 0.08 -7.23 -3.63
C LEU A 166 -0.01 -6.08 -4.63
N GLN A 167 1.10 -5.44 -4.92
CA GLN A 167 1.13 -4.32 -5.84
C GLN A 167 1.85 -4.70 -7.14
N THR A 168 1.31 -4.22 -8.27
CA THR A 168 2.06 -4.15 -9.52
C THR A 168 3.06 -2.99 -9.47
N TYR A 169 4.00 -2.93 -10.41
CA TYR A 169 4.89 -1.78 -10.52
C TYR A 169 4.09 -0.49 -10.70
N VAL A 170 4.36 0.54 -9.88
CA VAL A 170 3.60 1.82 -9.81
C VAL A 170 2.11 1.62 -9.49
N CYS A 171 1.71 0.45 -9.01
CA CYS A 171 0.29 0.06 -8.92
C CYS A 171 -0.45 0.21 -10.26
N ASN A 172 0.25 0.15 -11.38
CA ASN A 172 -0.34 0.29 -12.70
C ASN A 172 -0.77 -1.09 -13.25
N PRO A 173 -2.06 -1.28 -13.60
CA PRO A 173 -2.54 -2.57 -14.07
C PRO A 173 -1.88 -3.02 -15.39
N TRP A 174 -1.61 -2.08 -16.29
CA TRP A 174 -1.04 -2.39 -17.59
C TRP A 174 0.37 -2.95 -17.50
N PHE A 175 1.18 -2.43 -16.57
CA PHE A 175 2.56 -2.91 -16.37
C PHE A 175 2.62 -4.33 -15.81
N GLY A 176 1.58 -4.76 -15.10
CA GLY A 176 1.47 -6.14 -14.64
C GLY A 176 0.99 -7.10 -15.73
N ILE A 177 -0.05 -6.69 -16.48
CA ILE A 177 -0.74 -7.56 -17.44
C ILE A 177 -0.01 -7.60 -18.79
N GLU A 178 0.22 -6.44 -19.41
CA GLU A 178 0.76 -6.36 -20.79
C GLU A 178 2.19 -6.85 -20.93
N ASN A 179 3.00 -6.66 -19.89
CA ASN A 179 4.41 -7.04 -19.95
C ASN A 179 4.70 -8.41 -19.32
N GLY A 180 3.66 -9.14 -18.87
CA GLY A 180 3.85 -10.38 -18.12
C GLY A 180 4.67 -10.21 -16.84
N GLY A 181 4.70 -8.99 -16.31
CA GLY A 181 5.63 -8.59 -15.27
C GLY A 181 5.19 -8.93 -13.85
N PHE A 182 3.89 -9.13 -13.61
CA PHE A 182 3.40 -9.50 -12.29
C PHE A 182 3.41 -11.03 -12.13
N ILE A 183 4.07 -11.47 -11.07
CA ILE A 183 4.11 -12.89 -10.68
C ILE A 183 3.37 -13.01 -9.35
N ILE A 184 2.38 -13.89 -9.31
CA ILE A 184 1.68 -14.19 -8.06
C ILE A 184 2.66 -14.89 -7.11
N PRO A 185 2.93 -14.32 -5.92
CA PRO A 185 3.82 -14.96 -4.95
C PRO A 185 3.31 -16.32 -4.51
N LYS A 186 4.22 -17.19 -4.12
CA LYS A 186 3.86 -18.43 -3.44
C LYS A 186 3.39 -18.08 -2.02
N ASP A 187 2.21 -18.54 -1.64
CA ASP A 187 1.72 -18.46 -0.27
C ASP A 187 2.16 -19.72 0.53
N ALA A 188 1.93 -19.69 1.85
CA ALA A 188 2.16 -20.84 2.72
C ALA A 188 1.39 -22.07 2.24
N GLU A 189 1.93 -23.25 2.53
CA GLU A 189 1.33 -24.52 2.15
C GLU A 189 -0.14 -24.61 2.61
N GLY A 190 -1.02 -25.01 1.72
CA GLY A 190 -2.47 -25.13 1.96
C GLY A 190 -3.28 -23.84 1.79
N ASN A 191 -2.66 -22.68 1.63
CA ASN A 191 -3.38 -21.42 1.38
C ASN A 191 -3.80 -21.28 -0.08
N GLY A 192 -3.01 -21.75 -1.03
CA GLY A 192 -3.19 -21.45 -2.46
C GLY A 192 -3.19 -19.94 -2.67
N ASN A 193 -4.11 -19.43 -3.49
CA ASN A 193 -4.26 -17.99 -3.74
C ASN A 193 -5.47 -17.37 -3.00
N ASN A 194 -6.04 -18.07 -2.01
CA ASN A 194 -7.31 -17.66 -1.41
C ASN A 194 -7.22 -16.42 -0.51
N TYR A 195 -6.02 -16.07 -0.07
CA TYR A 195 -5.78 -14.98 0.87
C TYR A 195 -4.92 -13.86 0.29
N MET A 196 -4.96 -13.70 -1.04
CA MET A 196 -4.24 -12.66 -1.75
C MET A 196 -5.14 -11.95 -2.76
N SER A 197 -4.90 -10.67 -2.97
CA SER A 197 -5.46 -9.87 -4.06
C SER A 197 -4.41 -8.90 -4.59
N VAL A 198 -4.67 -8.31 -5.75
CA VAL A 198 -3.78 -7.34 -6.38
C VAL A 198 -4.41 -5.96 -6.27
N GLU A 199 -3.62 -4.99 -5.85
CA GLU A 199 -3.98 -3.58 -5.82
C GLU A 199 -3.45 -2.89 -7.07
N PHE A 200 -4.29 -2.05 -7.66
CA PHE A 200 -3.86 -1.10 -8.68
C PHE A 200 -4.52 0.25 -8.44
N HIS A 201 -3.84 1.31 -8.89
CA HIS A 201 -4.33 2.68 -8.84
C HIS A 201 -4.73 3.12 -10.24
N TYR A 202 -5.89 3.76 -10.37
CA TYR A 202 -6.44 4.14 -11.65
C TYR A 202 -6.77 5.64 -11.66
N TYR A 203 -5.98 6.40 -12.39
CA TYR A 203 -6.09 7.86 -12.51
C TYR A 203 -6.47 8.32 -13.93
N GLN A 204 -7.05 7.43 -14.72
CA GLN A 204 -7.44 7.82 -16.08
C GLN A 204 -8.87 8.37 -16.12
N PRO A 205 -9.12 9.44 -16.88
CA PRO A 205 -8.10 10.28 -17.51
C PRO A 205 -7.38 11.16 -16.48
N TRP A 206 -6.06 11.31 -16.63
CA TRP A 206 -5.21 12.06 -15.69
C TRP A 206 -5.68 13.50 -15.49
N SER A 207 -6.15 14.14 -16.55
CA SER A 207 -6.67 15.52 -16.53
C SER A 207 -7.89 15.72 -15.62
N TYR A 208 -8.60 14.63 -15.29
CA TYR A 208 -9.70 14.64 -14.32
C TYR A 208 -9.23 14.20 -12.93
N ALA A 209 -8.58 13.04 -12.86
CA ALA A 209 -8.31 12.37 -11.59
C ALA A 209 -6.96 12.75 -10.95
N GLY A 210 -5.99 13.21 -11.73
CA GLY A 210 -4.62 13.48 -11.28
C GLY A 210 -4.30 14.97 -11.13
N ASP A 211 -4.39 15.75 -12.20
CA ASP A 211 -4.05 17.18 -12.19
C ASP A 211 -5.26 18.11 -12.02
N CYS A 212 -6.47 17.55 -12.02
CA CYS A 212 -7.72 18.31 -11.86
C CYS A 212 -7.91 19.44 -12.90
N THR A 213 -7.36 19.27 -14.11
CA THR A 213 -7.56 20.24 -15.21
C THR A 213 -9.03 20.34 -15.58
N TYR A 214 -9.77 19.25 -15.45
CA TYR A 214 -11.21 19.17 -15.70
C TYR A 214 -11.94 18.67 -14.47
N ASP A 215 -13.11 19.23 -14.19
CA ASP A 215 -14.01 18.87 -13.09
C ASP A 215 -15.26 18.10 -13.57
N TYR A 216 -15.23 17.59 -14.80
CA TYR A 216 -16.34 16.88 -15.42
C TYR A 216 -15.91 15.53 -16.03
N TRP A 217 -16.87 14.63 -16.17
CA TRP A 217 -16.71 13.28 -16.66
C TRP A 217 -17.84 12.89 -17.64
N GLY A 218 -17.65 11.84 -18.43
CA GLY A 218 -18.70 11.28 -19.30
C GLY A 218 -19.12 12.24 -20.41
N ASP A 219 -20.42 12.43 -20.57
CA ASP A 219 -20.96 13.26 -21.66
C ASP A 219 -20.51 14.73 -21.54
N ALA A 220 -20.39 15.27 -20.34
CA ALA A 220 -19.85 16.62 -20.13
C ALA A 220 -18.39 16.74 -20.61
N TYR A 221 -17.59 15.67 -20.49
CA TYR A 221 -16.23 15.64 -21.02
C TYR A 221 -16.22 15.64 -22.55
N LYS A 222 -17.15 14.92 -23.16
CA LYS A 222 -17.35 14.90 -24.61
C LYS A 222 -17.75 16.28 -25.13
N ASP A 223 -18.65 16.98 -24.43
CA ASP A 223 -19.11 18.33 -24.79
C ASP A 223 -17.97 19.36 -24.74
N ALA A 224 -16.93 19.13 -23.97
CA ALA A 224 -15.70 19.93 -23.96
C ALA A 224 -14.73 19.61 -25.12
N GLY A 225 -15.18 18.89 -26.16
CA GLY A 225 -14.40 18.57 -27.35
C GLY A 225 -13.45 17.40 -27.20
N LYS A 226 -13.65 16.58 -26.16
CA LYS A 226 -12.90 15.34 -25.94
C LYS A 226 -13.68 14.14 -26.46
N THR A 227 -13.00 13.08 -26.81
CA THR A 227 -13.64 11.86 -27.27
C THR A 227 -13.93 10.91 -26.10
N PRO A 228 -14.97 10.06 -26.16
CA PRO A 228 -15.19 9.03 -25.15
C PRO A 228 -13.96 8.14 -24.96
N ALA A 229 -13.20 7.88 -26.02
CA ALA A 229 -11.95 7.11 -25.96
C ALA A 229 -10.86 7.74 -25.06
N ASP A 230 -10.91 9.05 -24.83
CA ASP A 230 -10.01 9.76 -23.91
C ASP A 230 -10.37 9.49 -22.44
N ASN A 231 -11.60 9.04 -22.17
CA ASN A 231 -12.07 8.66 -20.85
C ASN A 231 -11.94 7.16 -20.56
N GLU A 232 -11.83 6.33 -21.61
CA GLU A 232 -11.92 4.87 -21.52
C GLU A 232 -10.56 4.18 -21.67
N LYS A 233 -9.50 4.94 -21.89
CA LYS A 233 -8.13 4.43 -21.96
C LYS A 233 -7.50 4.44 -20.59
#